data_aa008df745cf260c22b410c88c302dda
#
_entry.id   aa008df745cf260c22b410c88c302dda
#
_cell.length_a   1.000
_cell.length_b   1.000
_cell.length_c   1.000
_cell.angle_alpha   90.00
_cell.angle_beta   90.00
_cell.angle_gamma   90.00
#
_symmetry.space_group_name_H-M   'P 1'
#
loop_
_entity.id
_entity.type
_entity.pdbx_description
1 polymer ?
#
loop_
_entity_poly.entity_id
_entity_poly.type
_entity_poly.pdbx_seq_one_letter_code
_entity_poly.pdbx_strand_id
1 'polypeptide(L)'
;NHPIDVDGTLYYQSSYGFGMRFLVTRNRVRDAALSERTMFEGDSFALPGTQSSVLYDRFAPTVDKQSGIPTADPRVNDPAVVLGVSQAGSPVGEALVPLRTWIDLGGGWRVTPQRYVLYSGFQYRYDPGVPLVGIGAFVLLAGLIISFYLLPARIYLRVDEEGPQRCRVGAAATTVKGYDVFESEFERLVVSLRTCR
;
A
#
# COMPACT_ATOMS: atom_id res chain seq x y z
N ASN A 1 -6.90 8.54 10.72
CA ASN A 1 -7.40 7.95 9.46
C ASN A 1 -7.82 6.51 9.73
N HIS A 2 -9.12 6.27 9.78
CA HIS A 2 -9.64 4.92 9.83
C HIS A 2 -9.96 4.48 8.41
N PRO A 3 -9.45 3.33 7.96
CA PRO A 3 -9.80 2.80 6.65
C PRO A 3 -11.27 2.37 6.61
N ILE A 4 -11.84 2.41 5.44
CA ILE A 4 -13.17 1.84 5.17
C ILE A 4 -12.95 0.40 4.72
N ASP A 5 -13.56 -0.57 5.41
CA ASP A 5 -13.52 -1.97 5.02
C ASP A 5 -14.75 -2.30 4.17
N VAL A 6 -14.52 -2.80 2.98
CA VAL A 6 -15.56 -3.30 2.08
C VAL A 6 -15.12 -4.69 1.61
N ASP A 7 -15.82 -5.70 2.07
CA ASP A 7 -15.58 -7.11 1.71
C ASP A 7 -14.10 -7.56 1.90
N GLY A 8 -13.46 -7.13 3.00
CA GLY A 8 -12.08 -7.46 3.31
C GLY A 8 -11.05 -6.62 2.55
N THR A 9 -11.49 -5.64 1.77
CA THR A 9 -10.63 -4.66 1.11
C THR A 9 -10.64 -3.36 1.91
N LEU A 10 -9.48 -2.94 2.37
CA LEU A 10 -9.29 -1.71 3.13
C LEU A 10 -9.00 -0.54 2.19
N TYR A 11 -9.83 0.50 2.27
CA TYR A 11 -9.67 1.73 1.50
C TYR A 11 -9.16 2.85 2.40
N TYR A 12 -8.05 3.45 2.02
CA TYR A 12 -7.41 4.57 2.71
C TYR A 12 -7.49 5.80 1.83
N GLN A 13 -7.94 6.93 2.37
CA GLN A 13 -7.81 8.20 1.68
C GLN A 13 -6.32 8.58 1.62
N SER A 14 -5.76 8.64 0.41
CA SER A 14 -4.33 8.91 0.19
C SER A 14 -4.06 10.32 -0.31
N SER A 15 -4.98 10.88 -1.06
CA SER A 15 -4.85 12.20 -1.66
C SER A 15 -6.19 12.88 -1.82
N TYR A 16 -6.15 14.18 -2.02
CA TYR A 16 -7.28 14.99 -2.44
C TYR A 16 -6.76 16.11 -3.34
N GLY A 17 -7.63 16.65 -4.16
CA GLY A 17 -7.24 17.72 -5.07
C GLY A 17 -8.42 18.35 -5.77
N PHE A 18 -8.10 19.21 -6.72
CA PHE A 18 -9.08 19.94 -7.51
C PHE A 18 -9.03 19.46 -8.96
N GLY A 19 -10.14 18.89 -9.41
CA GLY A 19 -10.38 18.75 -10.83
C GLY A 19 -11.07 19.99 -11.38
N MET A 20 -10.94 20.23 -12.66
CA MET A 20 -11.55 21.36 -13.34
C MET A 20 -12.37 20.90 -14.53
N ARG A 21 -13.58 21.39 -14.64
CA ARG A 21 -14.42 21.17 -15.81
C ARG A 21 -14.17 22.28 -16.80
N PHE A 22 -13.67 21.91 -17.96
CA PHE A 22 -13.38 22.80 -19.07
C PHE A 22 -14.45 22.68 -20.16
N LEU A 23 -14.77 23.81 -20.78
CA LEU A 23 -15.52 23.87 -22.01
C LEU A 23 -14.56 24.28 -23.12
N VAL A 24 -14.53 23.48 -24.18
CA VAL A 24 -13.66 23.69 -25.34
C VAL A 24 -14.56 23.91 -26.57
N THR A 25 -14.28 24.93 -27.38
CA THR A 25 -15.02 25.22 -28.61
C THR A 25 -14.08 25.52 -29.75
N ARG A 26 -14.55 25.28 -30.97
CA ARG A 26 -13.88 25.72 -32.21
C ARG A 26 -14.80 26.66 -32.98
N ASN A 27 -14.23 27.80 -33.39
CA ASN A 27 -14.98 28.81 -34.18
C ASN A 27 -16.34 29.19 -33.55
N ARG A 28 -16.44 29.29 -32.23
CA ARG A 28 -17.66 29.53 -31.45
C ARG A 28 -18.77 28.46 -31.62
N VAL A 29 -18.52 27.40 -32.37
CA VAL A 29 -19.41 26.25 -32.47
C VAL A 29 -18.98 25.20 -31.43
N ARG A 30 -19.94 24.70 -30.69
CA ARG A 30 -19.70 23.67 -29.67
C ARG A 30 -19.42 22.35 -30.40
N ASP A 31 -18.18 21.86 -30.30
CA ASP A 31 -17.84 20.51 -30.75
C ASP A 31 -18.31 19.50 -29.71
N ALA A 32 -19.27 18.65 -30.08
CA ALA A 32 -19.87 17.69 -29.17
C ALA A 32 -18.86 16.71 -28.54
N ALA A 33 -17.79 16.40 -29.26
CA ALA A 33 -16.76 15.48 -28.77
C ALA A 33 -15.79 16.10 -27.73
N LEU A 34 -15.60 17.43 -27.76
CA LEU A 34 -14.65 18.16 -26.93
C LEU A 34 -15.31 19.25 -26.08
N SER A 35 -16.62 19.41 -26.17
CA SER A 35 -17.33 20.55 -25.58
C SER A 35 -17.22 20.64 -24.06
N GLU A 36 -17.11 19.50 -23.38
CA GLU A 36 -17.00 19.47 -21.92
C GLU A 36 -16.04 18.37 -21.48
N ARG A 37 -15.03 18.74 -20.70
CA ARG A 37 -14.03 17.82 -20.13
C ARG A 37 -13.78 18.11 -18.67
N THR A 38 -13.72 17.07 -17.86
CA THR A 38 -13.16 17.16 -16.52
C THR A 38 -11.71 16.72 -16.60
N MET A 39 -10.80 17.57 -16.11
CA MET A 39 -9.37 17.32 -16.08
C MET A 39 -8.87 17.47 -14.65
N PHE A 40 -7.83 16.76 -14.33
CA PHE A 40 -7.11 16.87 -13.06
C PHE A 40 -5.77 17.56 -13.29
N GLU A 41 -5.17 18.06 -12.22
CA GLU A 41 -3.84 18.70 -12.31
C GLU A 41 -2.83 17.73 -12.92
N GLY A 42 -2.11 18.21 -13.93
CA GLY A 42 -1.18 17.42 -14.73
C GLY A 42 -1.79 16.79 -15.99
N ASP A 43 -3.12 16.81 -16.14
CA ASP A 43 -3.74 16.30 -17.36
C ASP A 43 -3.54 17.23 -18.55
N SER A 44 -3.40 16.65 -19.73
CA SER A 44 -3.30 17.40 -20.98
C SER A 44 -4.24 16.85 -22.05
N PHE A 45 -4.63 17.69 -22.99
CA PHE A 45 -5.37 17.27 -24.18
C PHE A 45 -4.85 17.95 -25.44
N ALA A 46 -4.81 17.18 -26.51
CA ALA A 46 -4.44 17.69 -27.82
C ALA A 46 -5.65 18.42 -28.49
N LEU A 47 -5.37 19.51 -29.17
CA LEU A 47 -6.38 20.21 -29.98
C LEU A 47 -6.47 19.57 -31.37
N PRO A 48 -7.61 18.98 -31.74
CA PRO A 48 -7.76 18.26 -33.01
C PRO A 48 -7.44 19.13 -34.25
N GLY A 49 -6.69 18.56 -35.18
CA GLY A 49 -6.28 19.25 -36.39
C GLY A 49 -5.19 20.32 -36.16
N THR A 50 -4.52 20.29 -35.01
CA THR A 50 -3.37 21.14 -34.71
C THR A 50 -2.26 20.28 -34.08
N GLN A 51 -1.04 20.83 -34.00
CA GLN A 51 0.05 20.22 -33.23
C GLN A 51 0.13 20.78 -31.81
N SER A 52 -0.94 21.41 -31.33
CA SER A 52 -0.97 22.07 -30.03
C SER A 52 -1.70 21.18 -29.00
N SER A 53 -1.22 21.23 -27.78
CA SER A 53 -1.90 20.63 -26.62
C SER A 53 -2.00 21.64 -25.48
N VAL A 54 -3.00 21.43 -24.64
CA VAL A 54 -3.27 22.24 -23.45
C VAL A 54 -3.05 21.37 -22.24
N LEU A 55 -2.19 21.82 -21.33
CA LEU A 55 -1.92 21.22 -20.04
C LEU A 55 -2.70 21.98 -18.96
N TYR A 56 -3.44 21.27 -18.13
CA TYR A 56 -3.95 21.83 -16.89
C TYR A 56 -2.88 21.64 -15.81
N ASP A 57 -2.08 22.69 -15.55
CA ASP A 57 -0.95 22.62 -14.64
C ASP A 57 -1.41 22.56 -13.18
N ARG A 58 -2.14 23.59 -12.73
CA ARG A 58 -2.60 23.67 -11.34
C ARG A 58 -3.81 24.55 -11.14
N PHE A 59 -4.50 24.34 -10.02
CA PHE A 59 -5.58 25.18 -9.52
C PHE A 59 -5.04 26.27 -8.60
N ALA A 60 -5.49 27.49 -8.79
CA ALA A 60 -5.21 28.62 -7.92
C ALA A 60 -6.50 29.02 -7.21
N PRO A 61 -6.69 28.66 -5.91
CA PRO A 61 -7.93 28.91 -5.17
C PRO A 61 -8.24 30.39 -5.05
N THR A 62 -7.23 31.22 -4.90
CA THR A 62 -7.34 32.67 -4.76
C THR A 62 -6.22 33.36 -5.54
N VAL A 63 -6.65 34.31 -6.36
CA VAL A 63 -5.72 35.20 -7.09
C VAL A 63 -5.89 36.62 -6.56
N ASP A 64 -4.79 37.28 -6.24
CA ASP A 64 -4.81 38.68 -5.86
C ASP A 64 -5.24 39.53 -7.07
N LYS A 65 -6.32 40.28 -6.91
CA LYS A 65 -6.89 41.13 -7.98
C LYS A 65 -5.98 42.27 -8.41
N GLN A 66 -5.07 42.71 -7.57
CA GLN A 66 -4.18 43.82 -7.87
C GLN A 66 -2.93 43.37 -8.62
N SER A 67 -2.35 42.27 -8.17
CA SER A 67 -1.12 41.74 -8.77
C SER A 67 -1.38 40.68 -9.85
N GLY A 68 -2.56 40.04 -9.87
CA GLY A 68 -2.86 38.91 -10.74
C GLY A 68 -2.08 37.66 -10.39
N ILE A 69 -1.50 37.58 -9.19
CA ILE A 69 -0.64 36.46 -8.76
C ILE A 69 -1.43 35.52 -7.85
N PRO A 70 -1.29 34.18 -8.01
CA PRO A 70 -1.87 33.22 -7.08
C PRO A 70 -1.33 33.43 -5.66
N THR A 71 -2.23 33.43 -4.69
CA THR A 71 -1.87 33.55 -3.27
C THR A 71 -1.80 32.19 -2.60
N ALA A 72 -1.12 32.12 -1.45
CA ALA A 72 -1.07 30.92 -0.62
C ALA A 72 -2.35 30.67 0.19
N ASP A 73 -3.39 31.51 0.05
CA ASP A 73 -4.66 31.33 0.74
C ASP A 73 -5.42 30.11 0.18
N PRO A 74 -5.69 29.07 0.99
CA PRO A 74 -6.42 27.90 0.54
C PRO A 74 -7.91 28.12 0.34
N ARG A 75 -8.45 29.28 0.75
CA ARG A 75 -9.85 29.62 0.55
C ARG A 75 -10.12 29.92 -0.92
N VAL A 76 -11.27 29.48 -1.39
CA VAL A 76 -11.66 29.70 -2.78
C VAL A 76 -12.45 31.02 -2.89
N ASN A 77 -11.76 32.11 -3.17
CA ASN A 77 -12.39 33.44 -3.32
C ASN A 77 -12.44 33.92 -4.75
N ASP A 78 -11.29 33.96 -5.44
CA ASP A 78 -11.18 34.34 -6.84
C ASP A 78 -10.39 33.26 -7.57
N PRO A 79 -11.04 32.11 -7.86
CA PRO A 79 -10.34 30.95 -8.38
C PRO A 79 -9.95 31.14 -9.85
N ALA A 80 -8.76 30.64 -10.16
CA ALA A 80 -8.21 30.58 -11.51
C ALA A 80 -7.49 29.25 -11.73
N VAL A 81 -7.15 28.98 -12.97
CA VAL A 81 -6.33 27.84 -13.36
C VAL A 81 -5.08 28.30 -14.09
N VAL A 82 -4.00 27.61 -13.91
CA VAL A 82 -2.80 27.76 -14.74
C VAL A 82 -2.89 26.75 -15.88
N LEU A 83 -2.91 27.26 -17.10
CA LEU A 83 -2.92 26.46 -18.32
C LEU A 83 -1.60 26.66 -19.05
N GLY A 84 -0.91 25.56 -19.31
CA GLY A 84 0.24 25.52 -20.22
C GLY A 84 -0.24 25.22 -21.65
N VAL A 85 0.32 25.89 -22.63
CA VAL A 85 0.11 25.57 -24.04
C VAL A 85 1.42 25.09 -24.63
N SER A 86 1.39 23.92 -25.28
CA SER A 86 2.52 23.41 -26.03
C SER A 86 2.19 23.27 -27.50
N GLN A 87 3.18 23.46 -28.36
CA GLN A 87 3.09 23.27 -29.80
C GLN A 87 4.22 22.33 -30.26
N ALA A 88 3.84 21.31 -30.99
CA ALA A 88 4.78 20.25 -31.43
C ALA A 88 5.64 19.67 -30.29
N GLY A 89 5.09 19.57 -29.08
CA GLY A 89 5.77 19.05 -27.88
C GLY A 89 6.63 20.06 -27.14
N SER A 90 6.79 21.28 -27.65
CA SER A 90 7.54 22.36 -26.97
C SER A 90 6.59 23.30 -26.23
N PRO A 91 6.88 23.70 -24.98
CA PRO A 91 6.06 24.66 -24.25
C PRO A 91 6.13 26.03 -24.93
N VAL A 92 4.97 26.63 -25.21
CA VAL A 92 4.87 27.95 -25.84
C VAL A 92 4.64 29.04 -24.79
N GLY A 93 3.91 28.72 -23.73
CA GLY A 93 3.63 29.65 -22.65
C GLY A 93 2.61 29.11 -21.65
N GLU A 94 2.49 29.83 -20.55
CA GLU A 94 1.51 29.59 -19.51
C GLU A 94 0.57 30.77 -19.37
N ALA A 95 -0.67 30.52 -19.04
CA ALA A 95 -1.68 31.56 -18.80
C ALA A 95 -2.44 31.25 -17.51
N LEU A 96 -2.60 32.29 -16.68
CA LEU A 96 -3.52 32.25 -15.55
C LEU A 96 -4.90 32.65 -16.02
N VAL A 97 -5.86 31.73 -15.94
CA VAL A 97 -7.18 31.89 -16.50
C VAL A 97 -8.22 31.88 -15.38
N PRO A 98 -8.86 33.01 -15.06
CA PRO A 98 -9.97 33.06 -14.13
C PRO A 98 -11.13 32.16 -14.59
N LEU A 99 -11.89 31.60 -13.62
CA LEU A 99 -13.05 30.82 -13.97
C LEU A 99 -14.03 31.61 -14.85
N ARG A 100 -14.66 30.89 -15.79
CA ARG A 100 -15.64 31.41 -16.75
C ARG A 100 -15.08 32.46 -17.73
N THR A 101 -13.76 32.60 -17.79
CA THR A 101 -13.08 33.46 -18.77
C THR A 101 -12.64 32.61 -19.95
N TRP A 102 -12.91 33.11 -21.17
CA TRP A 102 -12.46 32.46 -22.40
C TRP A 102 -11.07 32.91 -22.77
N ILE A 103 -10.20 31.95 -23.07
CA ILE A 103 -8.91 32.23 -23.71
C ILE A 103 -8.89 31.65 -25.11
N ASP A 104 -8.19 32.35 -26.01
CA ASP A 104 -7.96 31.92 -27.38
C ASP A 104 -6.66 31.15 -27.46
N LEU A 105 -6.71 29.95 -28.02
CA LEU A 105 -5.56 29.04 -28.14
C LEU A 105 -4.97 29.05 -29.57
N GLY A 106 -5.50 29.93 -30.44
CA GLY A 106 -5.15 29.95 -31.86
C GLY A 106 -5.93 28.92 -32.69
N GLY A 107 -5.89 29.07 -34.01
CA GLY A 107 -6.56 28.15 -34.93
C GLY A 107 -8.10 28.09 -34.77
N GLY A 108 -8.69 29.09 -34.12
CA GLY A 108 -10.11 29.15 -33.81
C GLY A 108 -10.53 28.39 -32.57
N TRP A 109 -9.60 27.75 -31.85
CA TRP A 109 -9.84 27.05 -30.61
C TRP A 109 -9.88 28.00 -29.42
N ARG A 110 -10.85 27.78 -28.53
CA ARG A 110 -11.04 28.53 -27.29
C ARG A 110 -11.38 27.59 -26.17
N VAL A 111 -10.86 27.85 -24.97
CA VAL A 111 -11.14 27.09 -23.76
C VAL A 111 -11.56 28.02 -22.61
N THR A 112 -12.43 27.54 -21.77
CA THR A 112 -12.81 28.22 -20.54
C THR A 112 -12.94 27.24 -19.39
N PRO A 113 -12.30 27.50 -18.23
CA PRO A 113 -12.57 26.75 -17.00
C PRO A 113 -13.93 27.15 -16.46
N GLN A 114 -14.84 26.19 -16.28
CA GLN A 114 -16.23 26.47 -15.86
C GLN A 114 -16.40 26.39 -14.36
N ARG A 115 -16.02 25.25 -13.78
CA ARG A 115 -16.15 25.01 -12.34
C ARG A 115 -15.12 23.98 -11.90
N TYR A 116 -14.67 24.14 -10.67
CA TYR A 116 -13.86 23.11 -10.02
C TYR A 116 -14.71 22.02 -9.41
N VAL A 117 -14.15 20.84 -9.28
CA VAL A 117 -14.70 19.68 -8.58
C VAL A 117 -13.65 19.15 -7.61
N LEU A 118 -14.07 18.78 -6.42
CA LEU A 118 -13.17 18.13 -5.46
C LEU A 118 -13.10 16.64 -5.78
N TYR A 119 -11.92 16.05 -5.69
CA TYR A 119 -11.75 14.62 -5.76
C TYR A 119 -10.95 14.11 -4.58
N SER A 120 -11.18 12.86 -4.24
CA SER A 120 -10.39 12.11 -3.26
C SER A 120 -9.80 10.89 -3.92
N GLY A 121 -8.49 10.74 -3.80
CA GLY A 121 -7.79 9.53 -4.22
C GLY A 121 -7.79 8.52 -3.09
N PHE A 122 -8.12 7.28 -3.39
CA PHE A 122 -8.10 6.18 -2.44
C PHE A 122 -7.02 5.19 -2.83
N GLN A 123 -6.22 4.78 -1.86
CA GLN A 123 -5.44 3.55 -1.93
C GLN A 123 -6.26 2.42 -1.36
N TYR A 124 -6.22 1.28 -2.03
CA TYR A 124 -6.86 0.08 -1.50
C TYR A 124 -5.81 -1.00 -1.20
N ARG A 125 -6.08 -1.79 -0.17
CA ARG A 125 -5.28 -2.95 0.21
C ARG A 125 -6.18 -4.15 0.37
N TYR A 126 -5.92 -5.16 -0.42
CA TYR A 126 -6.50 -6.49 -0.28
C TYR A 126 -5.39 -7.50 -0.06
N ASP A 127 -5.34 -8.11 1.12
CA ASP A 127 -4.24 -9.01 1.49
C ASP A 127 -4.80 -10.29 2.13
N PRO A 128 -5.21 -11.28 1.31
CA PRO A 128 -5.72 -12.57 1.81
C PRO A 128 -4.65 -13.43 2.47
N GLY A 129 -3.36 -13.08 2.34
CA GLY A 129 -2.25 -13.81 2.93
C GLY A 129 -2.03 -13.53 4.42
N VAL A 130 -2.56 -12.43 4.96
CA VAL A 130 -2.36 -12.06 6.37
C VAL A 130 -2.77 -13.16 7.36
N PRO A 131 -3.94 -13.80 7.24
CA PRO A 131 -4.32 -14.90 8.11
C PRO A 131 -3.36 -16.10 8.00
N LEU A 132 -2.89 -16.40 6.80
CA LEU A 132 -1.96 -17.50 6.55
C LEU A 132 -0.61 -17.26 7.24
N VAL A 133 -0.09 -16.04 7.14
CA VAL A 133 1.14 -15.62 7.84
C VAL A 133 0.95 -15.71 9.35
N GLY A 134 -0.21 -15.30 9.87
CA GLY A 134 -0.55 -15.43 11.30
C GLY A 134 -0.51 -16.88 11.78
N ILE A 135 -1.12 -17.80 11.04
CA ILE A 135 -1.08 -19.24 11.33
C ILE A 135 0.36 -19.76 11.29
N GLY A 136 1.14 -19.40 10.26
CA GLY A 136 2.53 -19.79 10.13
C GLY A 136 3.39 -19.32 11.30
N ALA A 137 3.21 -18.08 11.74
CA ALA A 137 3.91 -17.52 12.90
C ALA A 137 3.55 -18.28 14.20
N PHE A 138 2.27 -18.62 14.38
CA PHE A 138 1.82 -19.41 15.53
C PHE A 138 2.45 -20.81 15.56
N VAL A 139 2.46 -21.50 14.43
CA VAL A 139 3.09 -22.83 14.30
C VAL A 139 4.59 -22.77 14.59
N LEU A 140 5.26 -21.73 14.10
CA LEU A 140 6.67 -21.51 14.36
C LEU A 140 6.95 -21.30 15.84
N LEU A 141 6.17 -20.47 16.53
CA LEU A 141 6.27 -20.23 17.96
C LEU A 141 6.02 -21.51 18.77
N ALA A 142 4.98 -22.26 18.40
CA ALA A 142 4.69 -23.54 19.05
C ALA A 142 5.84 -24.54 18.87
N GLY A 143 6.38 -24.65 17.66
CA GLY A 143 7.57 -25.47 17.38
C GLY A 143 8.80 -25.07 18.20
N LEU A 144 8.99 -23.76 18.36
CA LEU A 144 10.09 -23.23 19.18
C LEU A 144 9.92 -23.61 20.66
N ILE A 145 8.72 -23.43 21.21
CA ILE A 145 8.39 -23.82 22.59
C ILE A 145 8.64 -25.32 22.79
N ILE A 146 8.12 -26.15 21.89
CA ILE A 146 8.34 -27.59 21.94
C ILE A 146 9.83 -27.92 21.91
N SER A 147 10.59 -27.29 21.03
CA SER A 147 12.04 -27.51 20.91
C SER A 147 12.85 -27.12 22.16
N PHE A 148 12.37 -26.12 22.92
CA PHE A 148 13.02 -25.70 24.15
C PHE A 148 12.63 -26.56 25.36
N TYR A 149 11.35 -26.97 25.43
CA TYR A 149 10.81 -27.70 26.57
C TYR A 149 10.92 -29.23 26.45
N LEU A 150 10.88 -29.80 25.25
CA LEU A 150 11.11 -31.21 25.05
C LEU A 150 12.59 -31.49 24.87
N LEU A 151 13.13 -32.13 25.88
CA LEU A 151 14.55 -32.50 25.91
C LEU A 151 14.73 -33.87 25.23
N PRO A 152 15.48 -33.98 24.12
CA PRO A 152 15.78 -35.27 23.51
C PRO A 152 16.73 -36.06 24.41
N ALA A 153 16.27 -37.21 24.91
CA ALA A 153 17.07 -38.15 25.67
C ALA A 153 17.12 -39.50 24.94
N ARG A 154 18.24 -40.18 25.03
CA ARG A 154 18.41 -41.53 24.51
C ARG A 154 18.86 -42.43 25.64
N ILE A 155 18.16 -43.55 25.83
CA ILE A 155 18.49 -44.56 26.81
C ILE A 155 18.89 -45.82 26.05
N TYR A 156 20.02 -46.37 26.41
CA TYR A 156 20.54 -47.62 25.86
C TYR A 156 20.52 -48.67 26.94
N LEU A 157 19.90 -49.80 26.66
CA LEU A 157 19.89 -50.96 27.54
C LEU A 157 20.69 -52.09 26.91
N ARG A 158 21.62 -52.68 27.65
CA ARG A 158 22.33 -53.89 27.24
C ARG A 158 22.02 -54.98 28.22
N VAL A 159 21.57 -56.15 27.70
CA VAL A 159 21.27 -57.33 28.50
C VAL A 159 22.27 -58.42 28.14
N ASP A 160 23.06 -58.83 29.10
CA ASP A 160 24.04 -59.91 28.97
C ASP A 160 23.54 -61.08 29.82
N GLU A 161 23.48 -62.29 29.22
CA GLU A 161 23.14 -63.53 29.93
C GLU A 161 24.32 -64.06 30.73
N GLU A 162 24.15 -64.17 32.07
CA GLU A 162 25.18 -64.69 32.98
C GLU A 162 24.92 -66.12 33.47
N GLY A 163 23.94 -66.82 32.87
CA GLY A 163 23.58 -68.19 33.19
C GLY A 163 22.11 -68.51 33.04
N PRO A 164 21.66 -69.78 33.32
CA PRO A 164 20.32 -70.25 32.96
C PRO A 164 19.16 -69.47 33.58
N GLN A 165 19.39 -68.66 34.57
CA GLN A 165 18.32 -67.82 35.21
C GLN A 165 18.85 -66.48 35.71
N ARG A 166 19.98 -66.00 35.16
CA ARG A 166 20.57 -64.74 35.58
C ARG A 166 20.94 -63.92 34.37
N CYS A 167 20.53 -62.66 34.34
CA CYS A 167 20.95 -61.69 33.33
C CYS A 167 21.52 -60.46 34.04
N ARG A 168 22.53 -59.84 33.41
CA ARG A 168 23.03 -58.55 33.77
C ARG A 168 22.48 -57.52 32.85
N VAL A 169 21.82 -56.49 33.39
CA VAL A 169 21.32 -55.37 32.65
C VAL A 169 22.22 -54.16 32.86
N GLY A 170 22.88 -53.70 31.80
CA GLY A 170 23.59 -52.43 31.77
C GLY A 170 22.69 -51.33 31.17
N ALA A 171 22.54 -50.21 31.86
CA ALA A 171 21.83 -49.05 31.35
C ALA A 171 22.77 -47.87 31.16
N ALA A 172 22.73 -47.23 30.01
CA ALA A 172 23.43 -46.00 29.74
C ALA A 172 22.46 -44.98 29.09
N ALA A 173 22.66 -43.73 29.38
CA ALA A 173 21.79 -42.69 28.83
C ALA A 173 22.60 -41.45 28.39
N THR A 174 22.09 -40.75 27.43
CA THR A 174 22.66 -39.49 26.95
C THR A 174 21.56 -38.48 26.63
N THR A 175 21.84 -37.24 26.97
CA THR A 175 21.00 -36.08 26.64
C THR A 175 21.85 -34.95 26.12
N VAL A 176 21.25 -34.05 25.31
CA VAL A 176 21.95 -32.86 24.74
C VAL A 176 21.78 -31.64 25.64
N LYS A 177 20.73 -31.61 26.48
CA LYS A 177 20.39 -30.48 27.36
C LYS A 177 19.69 -30.98 28.62
N GLY A 178 19.71 -30.14 29.70
CA GLY A 178 18.98 -30.40 30.94
C GLY A 178 19.53 -31.59 31.70
N TYR A 179 20.84 -31.70 31.87
CA TYR A 179 21.52 -32.83 32.52
C TYR A 179 20.96 -33.15 33.91
N ASP A 180 20.75 -32.13 34.76
CA ASP A 180 20.32 -32.30 36.15
C ASP A 180 18.93 -32.96 36.26
N VAL A 181 17.97 -32.51 35.38
CA VAL A 181 16.62 -33.09 35.35
C VAL A 181 16.68 -34.51 34.82
N PHE A 182 17.41 -34.71 33.74
CA PHE A 182 17.57 -36.02 33.12
C PHE A 182 18.25 -37.03 34.01
N GLU A 183 19.29 -36.65 34.77
CA GLU A 183 20.01 -37.51 35.70
C GLU A 183 19.04 -38.04 36.77
N SER A 184 18.21 -37.18 37.35
CA SER A 184 17.23 -37.59 38.36
C SER A 184 16.19 -38.57 37.83
N GLU A 185 15.74 -38.40 36.58
CA GLU A 185 14.81 -39.31 35.93
C GLU A 185 15.46 -40.65 35.57
N PHE A 186 16.69 -40.60 35.09
CA PHE A 186 17.46 -41.82 34.77
C PHE A 186 17.74 -42.65 36.02
N GLU A 187 18.12 -42.04 37.14
CA GLU A 187 18.30 -42.72 38.41
C GLU A 187 17.01 -43.42 38.89
N ARG A 188 15.86 -42.76 38.78
CA ARG A 188 14.57 -43.37 39.10
C ARG A 188 14.30 -44.59 38.23
N LEU A 189 14.63 -44.53 36.95
CA LEU A 189 14.46 -45.67 36.02
C LEU A 189 15.37 -46.84 36.42
N VAL A 190 16.65 -46.55 36.75
CA VAL A 190 17.62 -47.57 37.21
C VAL A 190 17.13 -48.24 38.52
N VAL A 191 16.58 -47.45 39.45
CA VAL A 191 16.03 -47.99 40.70
C VAL A 191 14.82 -48.87 40.39
N SER A 192 13.92 -48.47 39.48
CA SER A 192 12.75 -49.29 39.11
C SER A 192 13.16 -50.60 38.45
N LEU A 193 14.18 -50.62 37.60
CA LEU A 193 14.73 -51.84 37.02
C LEU A 193 15.33 -52.79 38.03
N ARG A 194 15.91 -52.27 39.13
CA ARG A 194 16.41 -53.13 40.24
C ARG A 194 15.32 -53.72 41.08
N THR A 195 14.14 -53.13 41.14
CA THR A 195 13.00 -53.55 41.97
C THR A 195 12.06 -54.53 41.24
N CYS A 196 12.19 -54.66 39.93
CA CYS A 196 11.49 -55.71 39.16
C CYS A 196 12.21 -57.04 39.35
N ARG A 197 11.73 -57.80 40.32
CA ARG A 197 12.07 -59.21 40.53
C ARG A 197 11.01 -60.13 39.95
#